data_83272aaaa2ba282ac58925f550f63e4c
#
_entry.id   83272aaaa2ba282ac58925f550f63e4c
#
_cell.length_a   1.000
_cell.length_b   1.000
_cell.length_c   1.000
_cell.angle_alpha   90.00
_cell.angle_beta   90.00
_cell.angle_gamma   90.00
#
_symmetry.space_group_name_H-M   'P 1'
#
loop_
_entity.id
_entity.type
_entity.pdbx_description
1 polymer ?
#
loop_
_entity_poly.entity_id
_entity_poly.type
_entity_poly.pdbx_seq_one_letter_code
_entity_poly.pdbx_strand_id
1 'polypeptide(L)'
;HILARRQRQMCIRDSILPVLHTAGGLVGGDLLEFEVNLEKNSKVLLTTSSAQKVYGSVGRSKINPKGSFSKQKNLINILDNSHLEFLPQETIIFANGLYEQIFKVSISETSSFLFTDLIRLGRSSSGESIESGVFRSKLEIMRNNDLLDDWEYVDQIELSKASFVAKSGMDYMPVFGSLIWICEKDFSKSKI
;
A
#
# COMPACT_ATOMS: atom_id res chain seq x y z
N HIS A 1 3.81 -18.05 -2.41
CA HIS A 1 5.20 -17.61 -2.16
C HIS A 1 5.77 -16.99 -3.43
N ILE A 2 5.80 -15.67 -3.49
CA ILE A 2 6.51 -14.95 -4.55
C ILE A 2 7.96 -14.81 -4.07
N LEU A 3 8.84 -15.65 -4.63
CA LEU A 3 10.28 -15.49 -4.47
C LEU A 3 10.75 -14.36 -5.39
N ALA A 4 10.94 -13.16 -4.84
CA ALA A 4 11.66 -12.11 -5.53
C ALA A 4 13.11 -12.58 -5.76
N ARG A 5 13.49 -12.84 -7.01
CA ARG A 5 14.89 -13.16 -7.35
C ARG A 5 15.73 -11.92 -7.09
N ARG A 6 16.62 -12.03 -6.12
CA ARG A 6 17.64 -11.02 -5.79
C ARG A 6 18.61 -10.88 -6.96
N GLN A 7 18.42 -9.85 -7.77
CA GLN A 7 19.44 -9.46 -8.72
C GLN A 7 20.50 -8.65 -7.97
N ARG A 8 21.68 -9.23 -7.78
CA ARG A 8 22.84 -8.48 -7.26
C ARG A 8 23.35 -7.55 -8.35
N GLN A 9 22.95 -6.30 -8.34
CA GLN A 9 23.70 -5.24 -9.01
C GLN A 9 24.81 -4.76 -8.08
N MET A 10 26.04 -5.10 -8.42
CA MET A 10 27.21 -4.55 -7.77
C MET A 10 27.36 -3.07 -8.17
N CYS A 11 27.50 -2.18 -7.17
CA CYS A 11 27.98 -0.80 -7.29
C CYS A 11 27.02 0.30 -7.74
N ILE A 12 25.70 0.16 -7.61
CA ILE A 12 24.79 1.31 -7.69
C ILE A 12 24.16 1.48 -6.32
N ARG A 13 24.37 2.65 -5.69
CA ARG A 13 23.79 2.97 -4.38
C ARG A 13 22.27 3.08 -4.40
N ASP A 14 21.69 3.28 -5.58
CA ASP A 14 20.26 3.45 -5.80
C ASP A 14 19.75 2.30 -6.67
N SER A 15 18.76 1.58 -6.19
CA SER A 15 18.15 0.44 -6.90
C SER A 15 16.70 0.73 -7.23
N ILE A 16 16.29 0.51 -8.49
CA ILE A 16 14.88 0.56 -8.90
C ILE A 16 14.37 -0.87 -9.05
N LEU A 17 13.34 -1.22 -8.29
CA LEU A 17 12.78 -2.56 -8.24
C LEU A 17 11.29 -2.53 -8.63
N PRO A 18 10.93 -2.91 -9.86
CA PRO A 18 9.54 -3.13 -10.22
C PRO A 18 9.04 -4.46 -9.67
N VAL A 19 7.93 -4.43 -8.94
CA VAL A 19 7.21 -5.62 -8.47
C VAL A 19 6.21 -6.03 -9.53
N LEU A 20 6.23 -7.30 -9.90
CA LEU A 20 5.33 -7.88 -10.89
C LEU A 20 4.40 -8.88 -10.20
N HIS A 21 3.09 -8.62 -10.27
CA HIS A 21 2.06 -9.56 -9.87
C HIS A 21 1.42 -10.16 -11.13
N THR A 22 1.82 -11.38 -11.48
CA THR A 22 1.47 -12.01 -12.76
C THR A 22 0.06 -12.62 -12.79
N ALA A 23 -0.66 -12.69 -11.68
CA ALA A 23 -1.99 -13.28 -11.58
C ALA A 23 -3.13 -12.42 -12.17
N GLY A 24 -2.80 -11.21 -12.70
CA GLY A 24 -3.77 -10.33 -13.34
C GLY A 24 -4.69 -9.57 -12.39
N GLY A 25 -4.68 -9.84 -11.09
CA GLY A 25 -5.44 -9.16 -10.05
C GLY A 25 -5.83 -10.10 -8.90
N LEU A 26 -6.47 -9.55 -7.88
CA LEU A 26 -6.90 -10.26 -6.68
C LEU A 26 -8.38 -10.62 -6.77
N VAL A 27 -8.75 -11.81 -6.32
CA VAL A 27 -10.12 -12.25 -6.13
C VAL A 27 -10.43 -12.45 -4.65
N GLY A 28 -11.72 -12.46 -4.29
CA GLY A 28 -12.13 -12.62 -2.91
C GLY A 28 -11.55 -13.88 -2.26
N GLY A 29 -10.89 -13.72 -1.12
CA GLY A 29 -10.20 -14.78 -0.40
C GLY A 29 -8.70 -14.86 -0.64
N ASP A 30 -8.15 -14.16 -1.65
CA ASP A 30 -6.71 -14.12 -1.88
C ASP A 30 -5.98 -13.42 -0.73
N LEU A 31 -4.80 -13.92 -0.42
CA LEU A 31 -3.85 -13.30 0.50
C LEU A 31 -2.51 -13.11 -0.22
N LEU A 32 -2.09 -11.85 -0.35
CA LEU A 32 -0.78 -11.47 -0.83
C LEU A 32 0.04 -10.94 0.35
N GLU A 33 1.19 -11.55 0.61
CA GLU A 33 2.12 -11.08 1.65
C GLU A 33 3.40 -10.61 0.97
N PHE A 34 3.84 -9.41 1.33
CA PHE A 34 5.00 -8.76 0.77
C PHE A 34 5.90 -8.28 1.91
N GLU A 35 7.13 -8.75 1.90
CA GLU A 35 8.13 -8.41 2.90
C GLU A 35 9.31 -7.69 2.24
N VAL A 36 9.67 -6.53 2.79
CA VAL A 36 10.77 -5.68 2.33
C VAL A 36 11.72 -5.43 3.48
N ASN A 37 12.94 -5.88 3.35
CA ASN A 37 14.00 -5.61 4.32
C ASN A 37 15.10 -4.80 3.62
N LEU A 38 15.26 -3.53 4.00
CA LEU A 38 16.37 -2.67 3.56
C LEU A 38 17.52 -2.78 4.54
N GLU A 39 18.64 -3.25 4.03
CA GLU A 39 19.90 -3.24 4.76
C GLU A 39 20.42 -1.82 4.94
N LYS A 40 21.31 -1.63 5.92
CA LYS A 40 21.94 -0.32 6.21
C LYS A 40 22.57 0.30 4.97
N ASN A 41 22.47 1.63 4.85
CA ASN A 41 23.00 2.44 3.76
C ASN A 41 22.43 2.08 2.37
N SER A 42 21.20 1.58 2.32
CA SER A 42 20.50 1.23 1.07
C SER A 42 19.57 2.35 0.62
N LYS A 43 19.49 2.58 -0.70
CA LYS A 43 18.49 3.47 -1.32
C LYS A 43 17.75 2.69 -2.38
N VAL A 44 16.43 2.63 -2.26
CA VAL A 44 15.58 1.81 -3.13
C VAL A 44 14.34 2.56 -3.53
N LEU A 45 14.05 2.59 -4.83
CA LEU A 45 12.75 2.89 -5.37
C LEU A 45 12.03 1.58 -5.69
N LEU A 46 10.94 1.33 -4.98
CA LEU A 46 10.06 0.19 -5.18
C LEU A 46 8.78 0.67 -5.85
N THR A 47 8.42 0.05 -6.96
CA THR A 47 7.22 0.40 -7.72
C THR A 47 6.54 -0.87 -8.25
N THR A 48 5.38 -0.73 -8.88
CA THR A 48 4.74 -1.84 -9.60
C THR A 48 4.71 -1.53 -11.10
N SER A 49 4.69 -2.56 -11.93
CA SER A 49 4.72 -2.38 -13.39
C SER A 49 3.36 -1.98 -13.98
N SER A 50 2.27 -2.20 -13.24
CA SER A 50 0.90 -1.93 -13.68
C SER A 50 -0.04 -1.77 -12.49
N ALA A 51 -1.22 -1.22 -12.77
CA ALA A 51 -2.30 -1.13 -11.80
C ALA A 51 -2.69 -2.51 -11.24
N GLN A 52 -2.92 -2.59 -9.94
CA GLN A 52 -3.49 -3.77 -9.30
C GLN A 52 -5.01 -3.76 -9.46
N LYS A 53 -5.58 -4.89 -9.86
CA LYS A 53 -7.01 -5.04 -9.99
C LYS A 53 -7.55 -5.88 -8.84
N VAL A 54 -8.64 -5.43 -8.24
CA VAL A 54 -9.40 -6.18 -7.24
C VAL A 54 -10.77 -6.50 -7.81
N TYR A 55 -10.98 -7.76 -8.13
CA TYR A 55 -12.22 -8.20 -8.77
C TYR A 55 -13.38 -8.26 -7.78
N GLY A 56 -14.60 -8.16 -8.32
CA GLY A 56 -15.82 -8.26 -7.53
C GLY A 56 -15.92 -9.59 -6.79
N SER A 57 -16.29 -9.54 -5.51
CA SER A 57 -16.46 -10.70 -4.63
C SER A 57 -17.92 -10.85 -4.18
N VAL A 58 -18.59 -9.76 -3.85
CA VAL A 58 -19.99 -9.78 -3.42
C VAL A 58 -20.90 -10.28 -4.55
N GLY A 59 -21.79 -11.22 -4.23
CA GLY A 59 -22.76 -11.80 -5.18
C GLY A 59 -22.16 -12.79 -6.19
N ARG A 60 -20.85 -13.11 -6.10
CA ARG A 60 -20.21 -14.05 -7.03
C ARG A 60 -20.37 -15.51 -6.66
N SER A 61 -20.49 -15.81 -5.39
CA SER A 61 -20.64 -17.19 -4.89
C SER A 61 -22.03 -17.42 -4.33
N LYS A 62 -22.65 -18.53 -4.71
CA LYS A 62 -23.93 -18.98 -4.11
C LYS A 62 -23.77 -19.44 -2.65
N ILE A 63 -22.59 -19.94 -2.30
CA ILE A 63 -22.28 -20.42 -0.95
C ILE A 63 -21.94 -19.25 -0.03
N ASN A 64 -21.25 -18.24 -0.55
CA ASN A 64 -20.91 -17.03 0.19
C ASN A 64 -21.33 -15.77 -0.59
N PRO A 65 -22.61 -15.42 -0.60
CA PRO A 65 -23.10 -14.26 -1.34
C PRO A 65 -22.61 -12.92 -0.80
N LYS A 66 -22.14 -12.87 0.47
CA LYS A 66 -21.52 -11.67 1.05
C LYS A 66 -20.11 -11.42 0.53
N GLY A 67 -19.52 -12.40 -0.15
CA GLY A 67 -18.15 -12.34 -0.64
C GLY A 67 -17.09 -12.51 0.46
N SER A 68 -15.84 -12.46 0.06
CA SER A 68 -14.67 -12.51 0.95
C SER A 68 -13.73 -11.38 0.60
N PHE A 69 -13.05 -10.81 1.60
CA PHE A 69 -11.99 -9.85 1.35
C PHE A 69 -10.79 -10.53 0.71
N SER A 70 -10.25 -9.93 -0.35
CA SER A 70 -8.86 -10.14 -0.72
C SER A 70 -7.98 -9.26 0.16
N LYS A 71 -6.83 -9.76 0.56
CA LYS A 71 -5.96 -9.08 1.52
C LYS A 71 -4.55 -8.93 0.99
N GLN A 72 -3.96 -7.78 1.27
CA GLN A 72 -2.54 -7.55 1.05
C GLN A 72 -1.90 -7.08 2.35
N LYS A 73 -0.81 -7.75 2.74
CA LYS A 73 0.00 -7.37 3.89
C LYS A 73 1.38 -6.96 3.40
N ASN A 74 1.83 -5.79 3.80
CA ASN A 74 3.13 -5.25 3.46
C ASN A 74 3.89 -5.04 4.78
N LEU A 75 4.94 -5.83 4.98
CA LEU A 75 5.84 -5.74 6.11
C LEU A 75 7.15 -5.11 5.63
N ILE A 76 7.47 -3.93 6.13
CA ILE A 76 8.60 -3.14 5.64
C ILE A 76 9.51 -2.83 6.82
N ASN A 77 10.79 -3.18 6.70
CA ASN A 77 11.82 -2.88 7.68
C ASN A 77 12.95 -2.09 7.03
N ILE A 78 13.24 -0.90 7.55
CA ILE A 78 14.22 0.05 6.99
C ILE A 78 15.29 0.30 8.04
N LEU A 79 16.48 -0.29 7.83
CA LEU A 79 17.61 -0.15 8.73
C LEU A 79 18.35 1.20 8.52
N ASP A 80 19.34 1.47 9.36
CA ASP A 80 20.04 2.76 9.47
C ASP A 80 20.54 3.32 8.14
N ASN A 81 20.48 4.66 8.01
CA ASN A 81 20.99 5.44 6.88
C ASN A 81 20.40 4.98 5.52
N SER A 82 19.17 4.48 5.54
CA SER A 82 18.51 3.95 4.34
C SER A 82 17.33 4.80 3.92
N HIS A 83 17.00 4.71 2.64
CA HIS A 83 15.88 5.42 2.06
C HIS A 83 15.04 4.49 1.19
N LEU A 84 13.74 4.43 1.46
CA LEU A 84 12.78 3.71 0.64
C LEU A 84 11.76 4.68 0.05
N GLU A 85 11.66 4.67 -1.27
CA GLU A 85 10.51 5.22 -2.00
C GLU A 85 9.63 4.04 -2.43
N PHE A 86 8.44 3.93 -1.90
CA PHE A 86 7.47 2.93 -2.34
C PHE A 86 6.33 3.61 -3.08
N LEU A 87 6.42 3.58 -4.42
CA LEU A 87 5.56 4.31 -5.34
C LEU A 87 4.84 3.31 -6.27
N PRO A 88 3.85 2.55 -5.76
CA PRO A 88 3.08 1.62 -6.59
C PRO A 88 2.17 2.37 -7.56
N GLN A 89 1.78 1.70 -8.65
CA GLN A 89 0.69 2.14 -9.50
C GLN A 89 -0.65 2.01 -8.76
N GLU A 90 -1.71 2.58 -9.33
CA GLU A 90 -3.01 2.58 -8.69
C GLU A 90 -3.58 1.16 -8.45
N THR A 91 -4.38 1.03 -7.40
CA THR A 91 -5.24 -0.13 -7.15
C THR A 91 -6.67 0.19 -7.59
N ILE A 92 -7.20 -0.61 -8.51
CA ILE A 92 -8.56 -0.45 -9.05
C ILE A 92 -9.47 -1.48 -8.39
N ILE A 93 -10.42 -1.02 -7.59
CA ILE A 93 -11.41 -1.86 -6.91
C ILE A 93 -12.69 -1.86 -7.70
N PHE A 94 -13.11 -3.01 -8.24
CA PHE A 94 -14.32 -3.15 -9.03
C PHE A 94 -15.56 -2.97 -8.15
N ALA A 95 -16.71 -2.71 -8.75
CA ALA A 95 -17.96 -2.31 -8.07
C ALA A 95 -18.29 -3.10 -6.79
N ASN A 96 -18.03 -4.41 -6.81
CA ASN A 96 -18.33 -5.34 -5.71
C ASN A 96 -17.05 -5.96 -5.11
N GLY A 97 -15.90 -5.31 -5.28
CA GLY A 97 -14.61 -5.76 -4.74
C GLY A 97 -14.52 -5.52 -3.24
N LEU A 98 -14.03 -6.51 -2.51
CA LEU A 98 -13.73 -6.39 -1.10
C LEU A 98 -12.22 -6.49 -0.94
N TYR A 99 -11.58 -5.39 -0.51
CA TYR A 99 -10.13 -5.32 -0.40
C TYR A 99 -9.68 -4.71 0.92
N GLU A 100 -8.74 -5.39 1.54
CA GLU A 100 -8.08 -4.94 2.77
C GLU A 100 -6.57 -4.92 2.56
N GLN A 101 -5.94 -3.77 2.81
CA GLN A 101 -4.49 -3.67 2.83
C GLN A 101 -3.99 -3.26 4.21
N ILE A 102 -2.87 -3.83 4.60
CA ILE A 102 -2.20 -3.55 5.86
C ILE A 102 -0.73 -3.25 5.56
N PHE A 103 -0.27 -2.10 6.00
CA PHE A 103 1.14 -1.71 5.98
C PHE A 103 1.65 -1.64 7.41
N LYS A 104 2.72 -2.35 7.67
CA LYS A 104 3.51 -2.23 8.90
C LYS A 104 4.92 -1.86 8.52
N VAL A 105 5.33 -0.67 8.90
CA VAL A 105 6.63 -0.11 8.58
C VAL A 105 7.41 0.10 9.87
N SER A 106 8.58 -0.48 9.94
CA SER A 106 9.57 -0.27 11.00
C SER A 106 10.73 0.50 10.38
N ILE A 107 11.07 1.65 10.93
CA ILE A 107 12.07 2.56 10.37
C ILE A 107 13.04 3.03 11.46
N SER A 108 14.35 3.03 11.18
CA SER A 108 15.33 3.57 12.08
C SER A 108 15.30 5.12 12.15
N GLU A 109 15.91 5.70 13.16
CA GLU A 109 15.95 7.16 13.37
C GLU A 109 16.66 7.93 12.24
N THR A 110 17.67 7.28 11.63
CA THR A 110 18.51 7.87 10.58
C THR A 110 18.02 7.59 9.17
N SER A 111 16.81 7.05 9.03
CA SER A 111 16.29 6.62 7.75
C SER A 111 15.03 7.38 7.34
N SER A 112 14.69 7.30 6.07
CA SER A 112 13.54 8.01 5.50
C SER A 112 12.70 7.09 4.62
N PHE A 113 11.39 7.41 4.55
CA PHE A 113 10.41 6.63 3.81
C PHE A 113 9.44 7.55 3.08
N LEU A 114 9.28 7.33 1.79
CA LEU A 114 8.26 7.99 0.96
C LEU A 114 7.31 6.93 0.43
N PHE A 115 6.02 7.13 0.64
CA PHE A 115 4.97 6.22 0.21
C PHE A 115 3.84 6.97 -0.47
N THR A 116 3.35 6.43 -1.58
CA THR A 116 2.11 6.87 -2.22
C THR A 116 1.14 5.70 -2.31
N ASP A 117 -0.14 6.00 -2.15
CA ASP A 117 -1.23 5.05 -2.38
C ASP A 117 -2.32 5.71 -3.21
N LEU A 118 -2.70 5.09 -4.32
CA LEU A 118 -3.72 5.58 -5.22
C LEU A 118 -4.80 4.51 -5.38
N ILE A 119 -6.00 4.80 -4.88
CA ILE A 119 -7.15 3.89 -4.91
C ILE A 119 -8.20 4.44 -5.86
N ARG A 120 -8.58 3.64 -6.84
CA ARG A 120 -9.70 3.93 -7.74
C ARG A 120 -10.88 3.03 -7.41
N LEU A 121 -12.02 3.63 -7.14
CA LEU A 121 -13.29 2.96 -6.83
C LEU A 121 -14.15 2.83 -8.11
N GLY A 122 -14.25 1.60 -8.62
CA GLY A 122 -14.92 1.29 -9.88
C GLY A 122 -14.06 1.56 -11.12
N ARG A 123 -14.51 1.02 -12.25
CA ARG A 123 -13.92 1.27 -13.58
C ARG A 123 -14.63 2.43 -14.24
N SER A 124 -14.30 3.65 -13.85
CA SER A 124 -15.00 4.87 -14.31
C SER A 124 -15.02 5.02 -15.84
N SER A 125 -13.99 4.55 -16.56
CA SER A 125 -13.97 4.51 -18.03
C SER A 125 -15.05 3.61 -18.66
N SER A 126 -15.58 2.66 -17.88
CA SER A 126 -16.68 1.76 -18.28
C SER A 126 -18.01 2.14 -17.63
N GLY A 127 -18.12 3.34 -17.03
CA GLY A 127 -19.31 3.78 -16.31
C GLY A 127 -19.56 3.06 -14.99
N GLU A 128 -18.59 2.26 -14.48
CA GLU A 128 -18.74 1.52 -13.24
C GLU A 128 -18.29 2.38 -12.05
N SER A 129 -19.11 2.42 -11.03
CA SER A 129 -18.79 2.99 -9.73
C SER A 129 -18.81 1.91 -8.64
N ILE A 130 -18.42 2.27 -7.42
CA ILE A 130 -18.51 1.34 -6.29
C ILE A 130 -19.97 1.09 -5.92
N GLU A 131 -20.34 -0.17 -5.75
CA GLU A 131 -21.69 -0.62 -5.39
C GLU A 131 -21.71 -1.26 -3.99
N SER A 132 -21.37 -2.54 -3.87
CA SER A 132 -21.26 -3.25 -2.61
C SER A 132 -19.80 -3.50 -2.23
N GLY A 133 -18.88 -2.86 -2.96
CA GLY A 133 -17.44 -2.94 -2.69
C GLY A 133 -17.05 -2.18 -1.43
N VAL A 134 -15.98 -2.63 -0.80
CA VAL A 134 -15.39 -1.98 0.37
C VAL A 134 -13.86 -2.04 0.25
N PHE A 135 -13.24 -0.91 0.49
CA PHE A 135 -11.80 -0.79 0.68
C PHE A 135 -11.48 -0.50 2.14
N ARG A 136 -10.52 -1.21 2.68
CA ARG A 136 -9.94 -0.95 4.00
C ARG A 136 -8.45 -0.83 3.89
N SER A 137 -7.90 0.19 4.53
CA SER A 137 -6.45 0.37 4.67
C SER A 137 -6.10 0.60 6.12
N LYS A 138 -5.02 -0.02 6.55
CA LYS A 138 -4.38 0.27 7.83
C LYS A 138 -2.90 0.47 7.58
N LEU A 139 -2.39 1.64 7.99
CA LEU A 139 -0.98 1.97 7.92
C LEU A 139 -0.45 2.24 9.32
N GLU A 140 0.57 1.52 9.69
CA GLU A 140 1.26 1.62 10.98
C GLU A 140 2.75 1.85 10.69
N ILE A 141 3.29 2.99 11.13
CA ILE A 141 4.71 3.32 11.02
C ILE A 141 5.27 3.48 12.43
N MET A 142 6.26 2.67 12.75
CA MET A 142 6.97 2.68 14.02
C MET A 142 8.42 3.06 13.78
N ARG A 143 8.92 3.93 14.63
CA ARG A 143 10.34 4.29 14.63
C ARG A 143 11.06 3.47 15.68
N ASN A 144 12.01 2.67 15.22
CA ASN A 144 12.84 1.88 16.12
C ASN A 144 13.96 2.76 16.67
N ASN A 145 14.06 2.80 17.99
CA ASN A 145 15.23 3.29 18.69
C ASN A 145 15.73 2.23 19.68
N ASP A 146 16.96 2.41 20.19
CA ASP A 146 17.60 1.43 21.06
C ASP A 146 16.89 1.22 22.41
N LEU A 147 15.92 2.07 22.76
CA LEU A 147 15.29 2.07 24.08
C LEU A 147 13.81 1.69 24.05
N LEU A 148 13.05 2.19 23.06
CA LEU A 148 11.61 1.96 22.93
C LEU A 148 11.18 2.20 21.48
N ASP A 149 10.25 1.37 20.98
CA ASP A 149 9.59 1.61 19.70
C ASP A 149 8.55 2.72 19.85
N ASP A 150 8.70 3.80 19.11
CA ASP A 150 7.78 4.92 19.12
C ASP A 150 6.87 4.90 17.89
N TRP A 151 5.58 5.16 18.11
CA TRP A 151 4.64 5.39 17.02
C TRP A 151 4.95 6.72 16.31
N GLU A 152 5.28 6.63 15.02
CA GLU A 152 5.49 7.80 14.17
C GLU A 152 4.19 8.22 13.48
N TYR A 153 3.44 7.25 12.98
CA TYR A 153 2.19 7.49 12.25
C TYR A 153 1.28 6.27 12.26
N VAL A 154 -0.01 6.50 12.47
CA VAL A 154 -1.05 5.48 12.34
C VAL A 154 -2.23 6.07 11.60
N ASP A 155 -2.69 5.40 10.56
CA ASP A 155 -3.88 5.77 9.82
C ASP A 155 -4.74 4.54 9.52
N GLN A 156 -6.07 4.73 9.50
CA GLN A 156 -7.03 3.71 9.15
C GLN A 156 -8.16 4.31 8.34
N ILE A 157 -8.40 3.77 7.18
CA ILE A 157 -9.39 4.26 6.22
C ILE A 157 -10.33 3.12 5.83
N GLU A 158 -11.63 3.43 5.75
CA GLU A 158 -12.62 2.60 5.08
C GLU A 158 -13.37 3.41 4.04
N LEU A 159 -13.34 2.97 2.79
CA LEU A 159 -14.12 3.55 1.69
C LEU A 159 -15.17 2.54 1.22
N SER A 160 -16.41 3.01 1.13
CA SER A 160 -17.57 2.24 0.69
C SER A 160 -18.49 3.12 -0.16
N LYS A 161 -19.62 2.60 -0.62
CA LYS A 161 -20.61 3.42 -1.31
C LYS A 161 -21.07 4.61 -0.46
N ALA A 162 -21.17 4.44 0.84
CA ALA A 162 -21.59 5.54 1.74
C ALA A 162 -20.57 6.69 1.74
N SER A 163 -19.28 6.40 1.86
CA SER A 163 -18.21 7.41 1.78
C SER A 163 -18.06 7.98 0.37
N PHE A 164 -18.32 7.18 -0.67
CA PHE A 164 -18.23 7.61 -2.06
C PHE A 164 -19.27 8.70 -2.41
N VAL A 165 -20.53 8.56 -1.94
CA VAL A 165 -21.61 9.52 -2.26
C VAL A 165 -21.67 10.71 -1.30
N ALA A 166 -21.06 10.62 -0.14
CA ALA A 166 -21.10 11.66 0.87
C ALA A 166 -20.30 12.90 0.42
N LYS A 167 -20.91 14.09 0.53
CA LYS A 167 -20.25 15.37 0.25
C LYS A 167 -19.05 15.64 1.16
N SER A 168 -19.11 15.19 2.40
CA SER A 168 -18.00 15.24 3.35
C SER A 168 -16.98 14.11 3.16
N GLY A 169 -17.26 13.16 2.28
CA GLY A 169 -16.39 12.06 1.89
C GLY A 169 -15.76 12.33 0.52
N MET A 170 -16.08 11.48 -0.44
CA MET A 170 -15.47 11.55 -1.79
C MET A 170 -16.28 12.37 -2.80
N ASP A 171 -17.52 12.77 -2.50
CA ASP A 171 -18.40 13.56 -3.37
C ASP A 171 -18.41 13.03 -4.82
N TYR A 172 -18.61 11.73 -4.98
CA TYR A 172 -18.59 11.00 -6.26
C TYR A 172 -17.24 11.00 -7.00
N MET A 173 -16.16 11.48 -6.40
CA MET A 173 -14.84 11.40 -7.00
C MET A 173 -14.30 9.97 -6.91
N PRO A 174 -13.93 9.34 -8.04
CA PRO A 174 -13.59 7.91 -8.03
C PRO A 174 -12.19 7.59 -7.55
N VAL A 175 -11.37 8.58 -7.25
CA VAL A 175 -9.96 8.39 -6.88
C VAL A 175 -9.69 9.00 -5.52
N PHE A 176 -9.11 8.18 -4.65
CA PHE A 176 -8.52 8.59 -3.38
C PHE A 176 -7.02 8.40 -3.47
N GLY A 177 -6.26 9.36 -2.96
CA GLY A 177 -4.80 9.26 -2.92
C GLY A 177 -4.24 9.76 -1.60
N SER A 178 -3.18 9.12 -1.14
CA SER A 178 -2.38 9.56 -0.01
C SER A 178 -0.90 9.63 -0.39
N LEU A 179 -0.19 10.54 0.25
CA LEU A 179 1.26 10.66 0.18
C LEU A 179 1.78 10.85 1.59
N ILE A 180 2.75 10.05 1.97
CA ILE A 180 3.36 10.07 3.29
C ILE A 180 4.87 10.17 3.11
N TRP A 181 5.46 11.12 3.81
CA TRP A 181 6.90 11.28 3.86
C TRP A 181 7.36 11.34 5.31
N ILE A 182 8.15 10.36 5.70
CA ILE A 182 8.84 10.29 6.98
C ILE A 182 10.31 10.61 6.72
N CYS A 183 10.81 11.67 7.31
CA CYS A 183 12.21 12.08 7.21
C CYS A 183 13.02 11.57 8.41
N GLU A 184 14.34 11.69 8.32
CA GLU A 184 15.25 11.44 9.44
C GLU A 184 14.89 12.31 10.64
N LYS A 185 15.01 11.78 11.86
CA LYS A 185 14.58 12.48 13.08
C LYS A 185 15.37 13.79 13.33
N ASP A 186 16.65 13.83 12.94
CA ASP A 186 17.52 15.02 13.10
C ASP A 186 17.32 16.09 12.01
N PHE A 187 16.68 15.75 10.89
CA PHE A 187 16.42 16.70 9.80
C PHE A 187 15.51 17.87 10.24
N SER A 188 14.61 17.62 11.17
CA SER A 188 13.67 18.64 11.69
C SER A 188 14.35 19.69 12.60
N LYS A 189 15.52 19.37 13.17
CA LYS A 189 16.25 20.24 14.11
C LYS A 189 17.26 21.15 13.44
N SER A 190 17.68 20.85 12.20
CA SER A 190 18.78 21.56 11.53
C SER A 190 18.35 22.70 10.61
N LYS A 191 17.05 22.99 10.48
CA LYS A 191 16.50 23.98 9.51
C LYS A 191 15.47 24.94 10.08
N ILE A 192 15.50 25.22 11.40
CA ILE A 192 14.73 26.31 12.00
C ILE A 192 15.67 27.44 12.43
#